data_622ee2f8d9f8707aaea7699e0910b5fc
#
_entry.id   622ee2f8d9f8707aaea7699e0910b5fc
#
_cell.length_a   1.000
_cell.length_b   1.000
_cell.length_c   1.000
_cell.angle_alpha   90.00
_cell.angle_beta   90.00
_cell.angle_gamma   90.00
#
_symmetry.space_group_name_H-M   'P 1'
#
loop_
_entity.id
_entity.type
_entity.pdbx_description
1 polymer ?
#
loop_
_entity_poly.entity_id
_entity_poly.type
_entity_poly.pdbx_seq_one_letter_code
_entity_poly.pdbx_strand_id
1 'polypeptide(L)'
;FDYLAKVVGQWAKDRQSETTAVLVRDRSQRERVVDALHERGVQTRAVGHGSIPPGAPVVMTMHRAKGIEFSKVFLFGVSSRSIPMGIKDYDFDKDEGDQALLRERSLLYVAASRARDELVVSWTDQPSPLLSASVSSVAASTS
;
A
#
# COMPACT_ATOMS: atom_id res chain seq x y z
N PHE A 1 2.86 -5.35 11.40
CA PHE A 1 1.58 -6.02 11.07
C PHE A 1 0.47 -5.76 12.10
N ASP A 2 0.81 -5.55 13.36
CA ASP A 2 -0.21 -5.33 14.38
C ASP A 2 -1.00 -4.04 14.14
N TYR A 3 -0.30 -2.97 13.79
CA TYR A 3 -0.95 -1.70 13.47
C TYR A 3 -1.82 -1.83 12.23
N LEU A 4 -1.32 -2.50 11.19
CA LEU A 4 -2.09 -2.77 9.99
C LEU A 4 -3.39 -3.51 10.31
N ALA A 5 -3.30 -4.60 11.07
CA ALA A 5 -4.48 -5.38 11.42
C ALA A 5 -5.47 -4.59 12.26
N LYS A 6 -4.98 -3.74 13.14
CA LYS A 6 -5.83 -2.87 13.96
C LYS A 6 -6.64 -1.90 13.09
N VAL A 7 -5.97 -1.21 12.18
CA VAL A 7 -6.62 -0.21 11.33
C VAL A 7 -7.59 -0.87 10.35
N VAL A 8 -7.12 -1.87 9.63
CA VAL A 8 -7.92 -2.53 8.59
C VAL A 8 -9.07 -3.32 9.20
N GLY A 9 -8.83 -3.97 10.34
CA GLY A 9 -9.88 -4.65 11.08
C GLY A 9 -10.97 -3.72 11.56
N GLN A 10 -10.59 -2.52 12.01
CA GLN A 10 -11.56 -1.50 12.42
C GLN A 10 -12.37 -1.00 11.25
N TRP A 11 -11.75 -0.77 10.12
CA TRP A 11 -12.45 -0.37 8.91
C TRP A 11 -13.48 -1.41 8.47
N ALA A 12 -13.13 -2.69 8.56
CA ALA A 12 -14.04 -3.76 8.18
C ALA A 12 -15.26 -3.84 9.09
N LYS A 13 -15.11 -3.45 10.37
CA LYS A 13 -16.23 -3.45 11.33
C LYS A 13 -17.12 -2.23 11.18
N ASP A 14 -16.53 -1.07 10.92
CA ASP A 14 -17.26 0.19 10.97
C ASP A 14 -18.25 0.36 9.83
N ARG A 15 -17.86 0.02 8.61
CA ARG A 15 -18.72 0.23 7.45
C ARG A 15 -18.53 -0.86 6.41
N GLN A 16 -19.41 -1.84 6.44
CA GLN A 16 -19.35 -2.95 5.49
C GLN A 16 -19.68 -2.55 4.05
N SER A 17 -20.29 -1.39 3.86
CA SER A 17 -20.61 -0.90 2.52
C SER A 17 -19.45 -0.18 1.84
N GLU A 18 -18.37 0.10 2.59
CA GLU A 18 -17.21 0.79 2.04
C GLU A 18 -16.21 -0.21 1.45
N THR A 19 -15.48 0.25 0.43
CA THR A 19 -14.39 -0.53 -0.14
C THR A 19 -13.09 -0.11 0.51
N THR A 20 -12.34 -1.09 1.00
CA THR A 20 -11.04 -0.84 1.65
C THR A 20 -9.97 -1.69 1.00
N ALA A 21 -8.77 -1.16 0.90
CA ALA A 21 -7.66 -1.85 0.29
C ALA A 21 -6.37 -1.65 1.06
N VAL A 22 -5.55 -2.68 1.09
CA VAL A 22 -4.15 -2.58 1.50
C VAL A 22 -3.33 -2.70 0.24
N LEU A 23 -2.53 -1.69 -0.05
CA LEU A 23 -1.69 -1.67 -1.24
C LEU A 23 -0.24 -1.87 -0.84
N VAL A 24 0.42 -2.77 -1.55
CA VAL A 24 1.81 -3.18 -1.29
C VAL A 24 2.63 -3.05 -2.57
N ARG A 25 3.95 -3.06 -2.42
CA ARG A 25 4.83 -2.83 -3.57
C ARG A 25 5.00 -4.05 -4.47
N ASP A 26 4.97 -5.28 -3.93
CA ASP A 26 5.16 -6.48 -4.72
C ASP A 26 4.33 -7.66 -4.21
N ARG A 27 4.32 -8.74 -4.97
CA ARG A 27 3.53 -9.93 -4.66
C ARG A 27 4.00 -10.64 -3.39
N SER A 28 5.29 -10.65 -3.14
CA SER A 28 5.84 -11.27 -1.94
C SER A 28 5.31 -10.56 -0.69
N GLN A 29 5.29 -9.25 -0.72
CA GLN A 29 4.75 -8.45 0.37
C GLN A 29 3.25 -8.66 0.51
N ARG A 30 2.53 -8.80 -0.61
CA ARG A 30 1.10 -9.08 -0.61
C ARG A 30 0.80 -10.37 0.15
N GLU A 31 1.53 -11.43 -0.14
CA GLU A 31 1.31 -12.73 0.51
C GLU A 31 1.58 -12.65 2.01
N ARG A 32 2.64 -11.98 2.39
CA ARG A 32 2.96 -11.80 3.82
C ARG A 32 1.90 -10.99 4.56
N VAL A 33 1.36 -9.98 3.91
CA VAL A 33 0.29 -9.17 4.50
C VAL A 33 -0.99 -9.96 4.65
N VAL A 34 -1.39 -10.72 3.63
CA VAL A 34 -2.58 -11.57 3.69
C VAL A 34 -2.48 -12.57 4.83
N ASP A 35 -1.35 -13.25 4.93
CA ASP A 35 -1.12 -14.24 5.99
C ASP A 35 -1.14 -13.57 7.37
N ALA A 36 -0.47 -12.43 7.51
CA ALA A 36 -0.42 -11.71 8.77
C ALA A 36 -1.80 -11.22 9.22
N LEU A 37 -2.61 -10.73 8.30
CA LEU A 37 -3.98 -10.30 8.60
C LEU A 37 -4.84 -11.49 9.02
N HIS A 38 -4.72 -12.59 8.29
CA HIS A 38 -5.47 -13.81 8.61
C HIS A 38 -5.11 -14.34 10.00
N GLU A 39 -3.84 -14.37 10.34
CA GLU A 39 -3.36 -14.79 11.67
C GLU A 39 -3.93 -13.91 12.78
N ARG A 40 -4.24 -12.67 12.48
CA ARG A 40 -4.78 -11.71 13.44
C ARG A 40 -6.30 -11.58 13.37
N GLY A 41 -6.96 -12.51 12.69
CA GLY A 41 -8.41 -12.58 12.63
C GLY A 41 -9.06 -11.64 11.63
N VAL A 42 -8.30 -11.07 10.71
CA VAL A 42 -8.84 -10.20 9.66
C VAL A 42 -8.92 -10.95 8.35
N GLN A 43 -10.14 -11.21 7.90
CA GLN A 43 -10.37 -11.87 6.62
C GLN A 43 -10.16 -10.88 5.49
N THR A 44 -9.48 -11.33 4.45
CA THR A 44 -9.27 -10.53 3.24
C THR A 44 -10.00 -11.17 2.07
N ARG A 45 -10.27 -10.37 1.06
CA ARG A 45 -10.95 -10.83 -0.13
C ARG A 45 -9.95 -10.97 -1.27
N ALA A 46 -10.01 -12.10 -1.97
CA ALA A 46 -9.19 -12.32 -3.16
C ALA A 46 -9.64 -11.38 -4.27
N VAL A 47 -8.68 -10.83 -5.00
CA VAL A 47 -8.95 -9.94 -6.11
C VAL A 47 -9.02 -10.75 -7.38
N GLY A 48 -10.22 -10.81 -7.96
CA GLY A 48 -10.44 -11.42 -9.26
C GLY A 48 -10.56 -10.35 -10.34
N HIS A 49 -11.06 -10.77 -11.49
CA HIS A 49 -11.43 -9.84 -12.56
C HIS A 49 -12.80 -9.24 -12.24
N GLY A 50 -12.96 -7.95 -12.53
CA GLY A 50 -14.22 -7.27 -12.33
C GLY A 50 -14.22 -6.34 -11.13
N SER A 51 -15.40 -5.88 -10.72
CA SER A 51 -15.56 -4.94 -9.63
C SER A 51 -15.30 -5.60 -8.28
N ILE A 52 -14.80 -4.82 -7.34
CA ILE A 52 -14.54 -5.27 -5.97
C ILE A 52 -15.78 -4.94 -5.13
N PRO A 53 -16.49 -5.96 -4.62
CA PRO A 53 -17.66 -5.70 -3.79
C PRO A 53 -17.25 -5.11 -2.44
N PRO A 54 -18.12 -4.33 -1.79
CA PRO A 54 -17.84 -3.83 -0.45
C PRO A 54 -17.79 -4.95 0.57
N GLY A 55 -17.15 -4.69 1.69
CA GLY A 55 -17.04 -5.64 2.79
C GLY A 55 -15.59 -5.89 3.18
N ALA A 56 -15.14 -7.15 3.11
CA ALA A 56 -13.79 -7.51 3.51
C ALA A 56 -12.73 -6.73 2.71
N PRO A 57 -11.64 -6.32 3.36
CA PRO A 57 -10.58 -5.58 2.67
C PRO A 57 -9.88 -6.45 1.63
N VAL A 58 -9.41 -5.83 0.57
CA VAL A 58 -8.60 -6.50 -0.44
C VAL A 58 -7.14 -6.11 -0.25
N VAL A 59 -6.25 -7.03 -0.58
CA VAL A 59 -4.81 -6.76 -0.58
C VAL A 59 -4.30 -6.92 -2.01
N MET A 60 -3.67 -5.90 -2.54
CA MET A 60 -3.17 -5.96 -3.90
C MET A 60 -1.91 -5.12 -4.03
N THR A 61 -1.18 -5.34 -5.12
CA THR A 61 -0.02 -4.51 -5.42
C THR A 61 -0.47 -3.12 -5.88
N MET A 62 0.42 -2.14 -5.68
CA MET A 62 0.17 -0.77 -6.15
C MET A 62 -0.06 -0.72 -7.66
N HIS A 63 0.66 -1.56 -8.41
CA HIS A 63 0.48 -1.65 -9.86
C HIS A 63 -0.93 -2.09 -10.24
N ARG A 64 -1.47 -3.07 -9.52
CA ARG A 64 -2.79 -3.60 -9.81
C ARG A 64 -3.91 -2.62 -9.44
N ALA A 65 -3.67 -1.75 -8.49
CA ALA A 65 -4.66 -0.77 -8.04
C ALA A 65 -4.88 0.36 -9.05
N LYS A 66 -4.06 0.44 -10.08
CA LYS A 66 -4.15 1.48 -11.09
C LYS A 66 -5.53 1.46 -11.75
N GLY A 67 -6.21 2.59 -11.71
CA GLY A 67 -7.55 2.72 -12.27
C GLY A 67 -8.69 2.30 -11.35
N ILE A 68 -8.39 1.82 -10.15
CA ILE A 68 -9.39 1.41 -9.17
C ILE A 68 -9.42 2.42 -8.03
N GLU A 69 -10.61 2.82 -7.59
CA GLU A 69 -10.78 3.73 -6.46
C GLU A 69 -11.37 2.99 -5.28
N PHE A 70 -10.90 3.32 -4.08
CA PHE A 70 -11.38 2.74 -2.83
C PHE A 70 -11.80 3.85 -1.88
N SER A 71 -12.71 3.52 -0.96
CA SER A 71 -13.08 4.45 0.11
C SER A 71 -11.89 4.74 1.03
N LYS A 72 -11.19 3.68 1.42
CA LYS A 72 -10.05 3.78 2.33
C LYS A 72 -8.90 2.93 1.82
N VAL A 73 -7.69 3.46 1.91
CA VAL A 73 -6.49 2.78 1.45
C VAL A 73 -5.43 2.79 2.54
N PHE A 74 -4.81 1.66 2.76
CA PHE A 74 -3.64 1.52 3.62
C PHE A 74 -2.44 1.19 2.72
N LEU A 75 -1.50 2.10 2.61
CA LEU A 75 -0.24 1.85 1.92
C LEU A 75 0.73 1.24 2.92
N PHE A 76 0.99 -0.05 2.78
CA PHE A 76 1.79 -0.79 3.74
C PHE A 76 3.24 -0.92 3.25
N GLY A 77 4.17 -0.72 4.19
CA GLY A 77 5.58 -0.99 3.92
C GLY A 77 6.24 0.03 3.01
N VAL A 78 5.86 1.30 3.11
CA VAL A 78 6.46 2.37 2.32
C VAL A 78 7.78 2.78 2.97
N SER A 79 8.71 1.84 3.00
CA SER A 79 9.99 1.95 3.68
C SER A 79 11.11 2.24 2.69
N SER A 80 12.20 2.80 3.18
CA SER A 80 13.36 3.12 2.35
C SER A 80 13.95 1.90 1.65
N ARG A 81 13.79 0.70 2.23
CA ARG A 81 14.28 -0.55 1.65
C ARG A 81 13.38 -1.11 0.56
N SER A 82 12.12 -0.73 0.55
CA SER A 82 11.11 -1.27 -0.36
C SER A 82 10.78 -0.34 -1.51
N ILE A 83 10.80 0.95 -1.28
CA ILE A 83 10.44 1.96 -2.27
C ILE A 83 11.48 3.09 -2.22
N PRO A 84 12.18 3.36 -3.30
CA PRO A 84 12.04 2.79 -4.64
C PRO A 84 12.64 1.39 -4.74
N MET A 85 11.96 0.52 -5.47
CA MET A 85 12.39 -0.87 -5.64
C MET A 85 13.29 -1.00 -6.87
N GLY A 86 14.38 -1.76 -6.69
CA GLY A 86 15.24 -2.10 -7.80
C GLY A 86 16.15 -0.99 -8.30
N ILE A 87 16.21 0.14 -7.60
CA ILE A 87 17.09 1.26 -7.97
C ILE A 87 18.34 1.22 -7.13
N LYS A 88 19.47 1.03 -7.81
CA LYS A 88 20.79 1.07 -7.19
C LYS A 88 21.63 2.09 -7.93
N ASP A 89 22.29 2.97 -7.19
CA ASP A 89 22.99 4.10 -7.77
C ASP A 89 24.10 3.70 -8.74
N TYR A 90 24.69 2.53 -8.56
CA TYR A 90 25.79 2.06 -9.40
C TYR A 90 25.37 1.18 -10.59
N ASP A 91 24.09 0.80 -10.69
CA ASP A 91 23.59 -0.07 -11.75
C ASP A 91 23.09 0.69 -12.97
N PHE A 92 22.85 1.99 -12.83
CA PHE A 92 22.27 2.81 -13.89
C PHE A 92 23.13 4.02 -14.14
N ASP A 93 23.12 4.51 -15.38
CA ASP A 93 23.58 5.87 -15.60
C ASP A 93 22.56 6.82 -14.95
N LYS A 94 22.92 8.09 -14.87
CA LYS A 94 22.09 9.06 -14.16
C LYS A 94 20.69 9.19 -14.76
N ASP A 95 20.60 9.19 -16.09
CA ASP A 95 19.31 9.37 -16.77
C ASP A 95 18.38 8.17 -16.54
N GLU A 96 18.92 6.95 -16.61
CA GLU A 96 18.15 5.75 -16.35
C GLU A 96 17.69 5.69 -14.89
N GLY A 97 18.56 6.06 -13.97
CA GLY A 97 18.23 6.11 -12.56
C GLY A 97 17.15 7.14 -12.25
N ASP A 98 17.23 8.31 -12.87
CA ASP A 98 16.24 9.38 -12.69
C ASP A 98 14.88 8.95 -13.23
N GLN A 99 14.84 8.28 -14.38
CA GLN A 99 13.60 7.78 -14.96
C GLN A 99 12.98 6.68 -14.10
N ALA A 100 13.80 5.77 -13.59
CA ALA A 100 13.34 4.71 -12.72
C ALA A 100 12.75 5.29 -11.42
N LEU A 101 13.41 6.29 -10.86
CA LEU A 101 12.94 6.96 -9.65
C LEU A 101 11.62 7.69 -9.91
N LEU A 102 11.48 8.32 -11.06
CA LEU A 102 10.25 8.99 -11.45
C LEU A 102 9.09 8.01 -11.57
N ARG A 103 9.34 6.82 -12.16
CA ARG A 103 8.31 5.76 -12.25
C ARG A 103 7.86 5.30 -10.86
N GLU A 104 8.79 5.11 -9.93
CA GLU A 104 8.45 4.72 -8.55
C GLU A 104 7.67 5.82 -7.84
N ARG A 105 8.04 7.07 -8.03
CA ARG A 105 7.30 8.20 -7.48
C ARG A 105 5.87 8.26 -8.02
N SER A 106 5.74 8.08 -9.32
CA SER A 106 4.42 8.07 -9.98
C SER A 106 3.55 6.92 -9.48
N LEU A 107 4.14 5.75 -9.31
CA LEU A 107 3.43 4.59 -8.78
C LEU A 107 2.90 4.86 -7.37
N LEU A 108 3.74 5.41 -6.51
CA LEU A 108 3.34 5.74 -5.14
C LEU A 108 2.25 6.80 -5.13
N TYR A 109 2.38 7.83 -5.96
CA TYR A 109 1.37 8.89 -6.06
C TYR A 109 0.03 8.34 -6.55
N VAL A 110 0.04 7.51 -7.58
CA VAL A 110 -1.18 6.90 -8.10
C VAL A 110 -1.83 6.01 -7.03
N ALA A 111 -1.02 5.22 -6.32
CA ALA A 111 -1.53 4.37 -5.24
C ALA A 111 -2.19 5.21 -4.14
N ALA A 112 -1.55 6.29 -3.71
CA ALA A 112 -2.09 7.19 -2.70
C ALA A 112 -3.40 7.84 -3.17
N SER A 113 -3.49 8.17 -4.45
CA SER A 113 -4.68 8.82 -5.02
C SER A 113 -5.87 7.88 -5.20
N ARG A 114 -5.70 6.58 -4.94
CA ARG A 114 -6.82 5.63 -4.98
C ARG A 114 -7.76 5.75 -3.78
N ALA A 115 -7.34 6.45 -2.72
CA ALA A 115 -8.16 6.65 -1.54
C ALA A 115 -9.10 7.84 -1.74
N ARG A 116 -10.40 7.58 -1.66
CA ARG A 116 -11.41 8.65 -1.74
C ARG A 116 -11.55 9.39 -0.42
N ASP A 117 -11.61 8.66 0.69
CA ASP A 117 -11.98 9.24 1.99
C ASP A 117 -10.84 9.23 3.00
N GLU A 118 -10.05 8.16 3.07
CA GLU A 118 -9.00 8.04 4.07
C GLU A 118 -7.80 7.29 3.52
N LEU A 119 -6.63 7.80 3.83
CA LEU A 119 -5.35 7.21 3.45
C LEU A 119 -4.47 7.07 4.68
N VAL A 120 -3.96 5.85 4.91
CA VAL A 120 -2.96 5.59 5.95
C VAL A 120 -1.71 5.06 5.27
N VAL A 121 -0.56 5.53 5.70
CA VAL A 121 0.74 5.07 5.17
C VAL A 121 1.59 4.58 6.33
N SER A 122 2.16 3.41 6.20
CA SER A 122 3.06 2.87 7.22
C SER A 122 4.42 2.51 6.64
N TRP A 123 5.42 2.49 7.50
CA TRP A 123 6.77 2.05 7.14
C TRP A 123 7.43 1.40 8.34
N THR A 124 8.52 0.67 8.08
CA THR A 124 9.35 0.04 9.10
C THR A 124 10.74 0.67 9.03
N ASP A 125 11.34 0.96 10.17
CA ASP A 125 12.63 1.62 10.33
C ASP A 125 12.64 3.05 9.80
N GLN A 126 12.83 3.21 8.48
CA GLN A 126 12.90 4.53 7.85
C GLN A 126 11.85 4.63 6.75
N PRO A 127 11.16 5.76 6.64
CA PRO A 127 10.20 5.95 5.55
C PRO A 127 10.93 6.06 4.21
N SER A 128 10.20 5.71 3.14
CA SER A 128 10.72 5.91 1.80
C SER A 128 11.08 7.39 1.58
N PRO A 129 12.20 7.67 0.92
CA PRO A 129 12.54 9.06 0.58
C PRO A 129 11.53 9.72 -0.34
N LEU A 130 10.65 8.92 -0.98
CA LEU A 130 9.59 9.44 -1.84
C LEU A 130 8.36 9.92 -1.05
N LEU A 131 8.32 9.68 0.25
CA LEU A 131 7.27 10.17 1.14
C LEU A 131 7.52 11.62 1.59
N SER A 132 7.99 12.46 0.73
CA SER A 132 8.08 13.88 1.07
C SER A 132 6.68 14.49 1.00
N ALA A 133 6.54 15.74 1.21
CA ALA A 133 5.34 16.56 1.39
C ALA A 133 4.04 16.19 0.64
N SER A 134 4.00 15.15 -0.18
CA SER A 134 2.84 14.79 -0.97
C SER A 134 1.83 13.89 -0.26
N VAL A 135 2.15 13.39 0.93
CA VAL A 135 1.24 12.55 1.72
C VAL A 135 0.99 13.23 3.07
N SER A 136 -0.26 13.59 3.32
CA SER A 136 -0.61 14.38 4.50
C SER A 136 -0.93 13.56 5.74
N SER A 137 -1.18 12.28 5.60
CA SER A 137 -1.55 11.41 6.73
C SER A 137 -0.61 10.22 6.78
N VAL A 138 0.34 10.26 7.68
CA VAL A 138 1.39 9.25 7.79
C VAL A 138 1.47 8.72 9.20
N ALA A 139 1.48 7.39 9.34
CA ALA A 139 1.62 6.72 10.62
C ALA A 139 2.78 5.75 10.59
N ALA A 140 3.69 5.87 11.53
CA ALA A 140 4.83 4.96 11.66
C ALA A 140 4.40 3.63 12.26
N SER A 141 5.00 2.54 11.76
CA SER A 141 4.82 1.21 12.32
C SER A 141 6.20 0.64 12.65
N THR A 142 6.34 0.12 13.86
CA THR A 142 7.59 -0.48 14.33
C THR A 142 7.57 -2.00 14.33
N SER A 143 6.54 -2.58 13.87
CA SER A 143 6.40 -4.03 13.85
C SER A 143 7.21 -4.70 12.74
#